data_db065b55119683702dcc372aa464be67
#
_entry.id   db065b55119683702dcc372aa464be67
#
_cell.length_a   1.000
_cell.length_b   1.000
_cell.length_c   1.000
_cell.angle_alpha   90.00
_cell.angle_beta   90.00
_cell.angle_gamma   90.00
#
_symmetry.space_group_name_H-M   'P 1'
#
loop_
_entity.id
_entity.type
_entity.pdbx_description
1 polymer ?
#
loop_
_entity_poly.entity_id
_entity_poly.type
_entity_poly.pdbx_seq_one_letter_code
_entity_poly.pdbx_strand_id
1 'polypeptide(L)'
;MKKKVFIVMMTAMALLTACSHDDEPAPANDNAAVEAALTTSPSLTWQIGPAGLSEPISKDAGPFEMSPVPHGFSQPPHGALLAAMTAQIWMAGADDENWPKVAEYLLEPGVGRDQWAQYRALVSVKGIVQNPAHFVGFKFSKYNDKEALVILAAKWSDGMLTAYPVQLSFATGQWRVVIPPQDQAPDLEKITEEQLKDFVTLPKG
;
A
#
# COMPACT_ATOMS: atom_id res chain seq x y z
N MET A 1 57.75 43.93 -46.73
CA MET A 1 58.30 42.72 -46.05
C MET A 1 57.32 41.56 -46.31
N LYS A 2 57.79 40.56 -47.04
CA LYS A 2 57.00 39.49 -47.70
C LYS A 2 56.70 38.40 -46.63
N LYS A 3 55.42 38.00 -46.51
CA LYS A 3 55.05 36.78 -45.79
C LYS A 3 54.47 35.74 -46.73
N LYS A 4 55.13 34.62 -46.77
CA LYS A 4 54.80 33.47 -47.62
C LYS A 4 53.62 32.65 -46.95
N VAL A 5 52.64 32.34 -47.75
CA VAL A 5 51.56 31.43 -47.45
C VAL A 5 52.00 30.00 -47.80
N PHE A 6 51.88 29.08 -46.82
CA PHE A 6 52.05 27.66 -47.11
C PHE A 6 50.64 27.00 -46.98
N ILE A 7 50.19 26.47 -48.09
CA ILE A 7 49.00 25.64 -48.20
C ILE A 7 49.48 24.21 -47.99
N VAL A 8 48.94 23.54 -46.98
CA VAL A 8 49.07 22.10 -46.80
C VAL A 8 47.69 21.48 -47.03
N MET A 9 47.61 20.72 -48.11
CA MET A 9 46.47 19.91 -48.50
C MET A 9 46.57 18.59 -47.76
N MET A 10 45.59 18.25 -46.89
CA MET A 10 45.56 16.98 -46.22
C MET A 10 44.23 16.27 -46.48
N THR A 11 44.36 15.14 -47.14
CA THR A 11 43.36 14.23 -47.65
C THR A 11 42.45 13.69 -46.54
N ALA A 12 41.14 13.76 -46.74
CA ALA A 12 40.12 13.19 -45.89
C ALA A 12 40.06 11.67 -46.10
N MET A 13 40.28 10.91 -45.03
CA MET A 13 40.04 9.49 -44.98
C MET A 13 38.80 9.28 -44.12
N ALA A 14 37.66 8.97 -44.72
CA ALA A 14 36.41 8.67 -44.06
C ALA A 14 36.50 7.28 -43.44
N LEU A 15 36.53 7.22 -42.09
CA LEU A 15 36.31 6.01 -41.31
C LEU A 15 34.82 5.98 -40.96
N LEU A 16 34.11 5.06 -41.58
CA LEU A 16 32.75 4.64 -41.20
C LEU A 16 32.86 3.84 -39.87
N THR A 17 32.65 4.50 -38.74
CA THR A 17 32.35 3.81 -37.50
C THR A 17 30.85 3.50 -37.46
N ALA A 18 30.50 2.23 -37.64
CA ALA A 18 29.19 1.71 -37.33
C ALA A 18 28.99 1.82 -35.83
N CYS A 19 28.16 2.78 -35.39
CA CYS A 19 27.62 2.78 -34.03
C CYS A 19 26.59 1.63 -33.94
N SER A 20 26.94 0.54 -33.30
CA SER A 20 25.96 -0.39 -32.73
C SER A 20 25.19 0.43 -31.68
N HIS A 21 23.91 0.68 -31.93
CA HIS A 21 22.99 1.09 -30.91
C HIS A 21 22.80 -0.13 -30.02
N ASP A 22 23.47 -0.12 -28.86
CA ASP A 22 22.99 -0.88 -27.72
C ASP A 22 21.68 -0.20 -27.31
N ASP A 23 20.57 -0.89 -27.48
CA ASP A 23 19.27 -0.52 -26.94
C ASP A 23 19.37 -0.59 -25.42
N GLU A 24 19.86 0.48 -24.80
CA GLU A 24 19.67 0.72 -23.38
C GLU A 24 18.17 0.87 -23.15
N PRO A 25 17.55 0.00 -22.32
CA PRO A 25 16.12 0.10 -22.08
C PRO A 25 15.82 1.49 -21.53
N ALA A 26 14.92 2.21 -22.18
CA ALA A 26 14.45 3.51 -21.71
C ALA A 26 14.08 3.41 -20.23
N PRO A 27 14.44 4.41 -19.38
CA PRO A 27 14.10 4.37 -17.96
C PRO A 27 12.61 4.12 -17.82
N ALA A 28 12.26 3.09 -17.05
CA ALA A 28 10.87 2.74 -16.78
C ALA A 28 10.17 4.01 -16.29
N ASN A 29 9.03 4.34 -16.91
CA ASN A 29 8.26 5.51 -16.52
C ASN A 29 7.60 5.19 -15.17
N ASP A 30 8.22 5.61 -14.06
CA ASP A 30 7.76 5.35 -12.69
C ASP A 30 6.29 5.77 -12.50
N ASN A 31 5.85 6.83 -13.17
CA ASN A 31 4.45 7.26 -13.15
C ASN A 31 3.51 6.22 -13.78
N ALA A 32 3.91 5.56 -14.87
CA ALA A 32 3.06 4.52 -15.48
C ALA A 32 2.93 3.28 -14.58
N ALA A 33 3.99 2.92 -13.86
CA ALA A 33 3.95 1.83 -12.87
C ALA A 33 3.05 2.17 -11.68
N VAL A 34 3.11 3.41 -11.19
CA VAL A 34 2.21 3.90 -10.13
C VAL A 34 0.75 3.87 -10.60
N GLU A 35 0.44 4.42 -11.77
CA GLU A 35 -0.91 4.41 -12.34
C GLU A 35 -1.47 2.99 -12.51
N ALA A 36 -0.65 2.07 -13.00
CA ALA A 36 -1.03 0.65 -13.10
C ALA A 36 -1.35 0.04 -11.72
N ALA A 37 -0.53 0.33 -10.72
CA ALA A 37 -0.71 -0.19 -9.37
C ALA A 37 -1.98 0.35 -8.66
N LEU A 38 -2.49 1.50 -9.05
CA LEU A 38 -3.75 2.03 -8.52
C LEU A 38 -4.98 1.22 -8.96
N THR A 39 -4.88 0.52 -10.09
CA THR A 39 -5.99 -0.16 -10.76
C THR A 39 -5.80 -1.66 -10.92
N THR A 40 -4.71 -2.22 -10.40
CA THR A 40 -4.41 -3.65 -10.45
C THR A 40 -4.18 -4.21 -9.04
N SER A 41 -4.57 -5.46 -8.82
CA SER A 41 -4.28 -6.16 -7.57
C SER A 41 -2.81 -6.58 -7.51
N PRO A 42 -2.13 -6.41 -6.36
CA PRO A 42 -0.83 -7.04 -6.14
C PRO A 42 -0.94 -8.56 -6.13
N SER A 43 0.18 -9.24 -6.37
CA SER A 43 0.28 -10.68 -6.07
C SER A 43 0.20 -10.87 -4.56
N LEU A 44 -0.82 -11.60 -4.09
CA LEU A 44 -1.08 -11.85 -2.68
C LEU A 44 -0.98 -13.34 -2.36
N THR A 45 -0.42 -13.63 -1.19
CA THR A 45 -0.65 -14.87 -0.45
C THR A 45 -1.35 -14.53 0.85
N TRP A 46 -2.19 -15.45 1.33
CA TRP A 46 -2.95 -15.26 2.56
C TRP A 46 -2.45 -16.20 3.64
N GLN A 47 -2.36 -15.68 4.84
CA GLN A 47 -2.02 -16.47 6.02
C GLN A 47 -3.06 -16.23 7.13
N ILE A 48 -3.00 -17.06 8.17
CA ILE A 48 -3.81 -16.84 9.37
C ILE A 48 -3.08 -15.81 10.24
N GLY A 49 -3.73 -14.68 10.43
CA GLY A 49 -3.30 -13.57 11.27
C GLY A 49 -3.91 -13.60 12.68
N PRO A 50 -3.96 -12.45 13.37
CA PRO A 50 -4.45 -12.36 14.73
C PRO A 50 -5.92 -12.76 14.81
N ALA A 51 -6.30 -13.40 15.90
CA ALA A 51 -7.67 -13.90 16.16
C ALA A 51 -8.27 -14.74 15.02
N GLY A 52 -7.44 -15.41 14.19
CA GLY A 52 -7.87 -16.24 13.07
C GLY A 52 -8.31 -15.46 11.82
N LEU A 53 -8.04 -14.16 11.76
CA LEU A 53 -8.35 -13.33 10.61
C LEU A 53 -7.41 -13.64 9.45
N SER A 54 -7.92 -13.58 8.21
CA SER A 54 -7.11 -13.76 7.00
C SER A 54 -6.26 -12.52 6.73
N GLU A 55 -4.94 -12.68 6.67
CA GLU A 55 -3.96 -11.61 6.52
C GLU A 55 -3.22 -11.72 5.20
N PRO A 56 -3.15 -10.64 4.39
CA PRO A 56 -2.45 -10.66 3.11
C PRO A 56 -0.96 -10.39 3.26
N ILE A 57 -0.17 -11.09 2.46
CA ILE A 57 1.27 -10.86 2.28
C ILE A 57 1.56 -10.72 0.80
N SER A 58 2.42 -9.78 0.46
CA SER A 58 2.98 -9.62 -0.87
C SER A 58 4.51 -9.56 -0.80
N LYS A 59 5.18 -10.35 -1.63
CA LYS A 59 6.64 -10.34 -1.71
C LYS A 59 7.19 -8.95 -2.09
N ASP A 60 6.47 -8.21 -2.91
CA ASP A 60 6.93 -6.93 -3.47
C ASP A 60 6.36 -5.70 -2.74
N ALA A 61 5.25 -5.88 -2.01
CA ALA A 61 4.56 -4.78 -1.33
C ALA A 61 4.61 -4.85 0.21
N GLY A 62 4.98 -6.01 0.78
CA GLY A 62 5.10 -6.23 2.22
C GLY A 62 3.91 -7.00 2.82
N PRO A 63 3.85 -7.10 4.17
CA PRO A 63 4.84 -6.60 5.12
C PRO A 63 6.19 -7.30 4.97
N PHE A 64 7.29 -6.55 5.12
CA PHE A 64 8.64 -7.11 5.02
C PHE A 64 9.19 -7.59 6.36
N GLU A 65 8.62 -7.12 7.45
CA GLU A 65 8.92 -7.52 8.82
C GLU A 65 7.68 -8.07 9.49
N MET A 66 7.79 -9.23 10.13
CA MET A 66 6.66 -9.95 10.72
C MET A 66 6.58 -9.83 12.24
N SER A 67 7.61 -9.27 12.89
CA SER A 67 7.69 -9.18 14.35
C SER A 67 8.07 -7.75 14.77
N PRO A 68 7.49 -7.20 15.86
CA PRO A 68 6.52 -7.81 16.79
C PRO A 68 5.08 -7.90 16.23
N VAL A 69 4.75 -7.10 15.24
CA VAL A 69 3.55 -7.15 14.39
C VAL A 69 3.99 -6.95 12.94
N PRO A 70 3.26 -7.43 11.94
CA PRO A 70 3.63 -7.25 10.54
C PRO A 70 3.69 -5.77 10.16
N HIS A 71 4.83 -5.31 9.65
CA HIS A 71 5.08 -3.92 9.28
C HIS A 71 6.12 -3.81 8.16
N GLY A 72 6.46 -2.58 7.75
CA GLY A 72 7.37 -2.35 6.64
C GLY A 72 6.71 -2.67 5.30
N PHE A 73 6.24 -1.63 4.62
CA PHE A 73 5.55 -1.75 3.33
C PHE A 73 6.27 -0.90 2.29
N SER A 74 6.28 -1.35 1.05
CA SER A 74 6.84 -0.57 -0.05
C SER A 74 6.11 0.76 -0.21
N GLN A 75 6.81 1.79 -0.71
CA GLN A 75 6.19 3.11 -0.92
C GLN A 75 5.12 3.10 -2.02
N PRO A 76 5.26 2.39 -3.18
CA PRO A 76 4.24 2.37 -4.23
C PRO A 76 2.84 1.98 -3.74
N PRO A 77 1.77 2.24 -4.53
CA PRO A 77 0.37 2.08 -4.09
C PRO A 77 0.04 0.73 -3.45
N HIS A 78 0.60 -0.35 -3.96
CA HIS A 78 0.38 -1.69 -3.38
C HIS A 78 0.86 -1.80 -1.93
N GLY A 79 1.96 -1.12 -1.56
CA GLY A 79 2.41 -1.07 -0.17
C GLY A 79 1.45 -0.30 0.74
N ALA A 80 0.89 0.82 0.28
CA ALA A 80 -0.17 1.53 0.99
C ALA A 80 -1.43 0.66 1.18
N LEU A 81 -1.82 -0.10 0.15
CA LEU A 81 -2.92 -1.05 0.23
C LEU A 81 -2.67 -2.12 1.30
N LEU A 82 -1.48 -2.75 1.27
CA LEU A 82 -1.12 -3.78 2.26
C LEU A 82 -1.09 -3.22 3.68
N ALA A 83 -0.53 -2.02 3.86
CA ALA A 83 -0.54 -1.32 5.16
C ALA A 83 -1.95 -1.07 5.66
N ALA A 84 -2.87 -0.62 4.78
CA ALA A 84 -4.27 -0.41 5.12
C ALA A 84 -4.94 -1.70 5.60
N MET A 85 -4.80 -2.79 4.84
CA MET A 85 -5.42 -4.09 5.16
C MET A 85 -4.83 -4.68 6.45
N THR A 86 -3.51 -4.73 6.57
CA THR A 86 -2.81 -5.25 7.75
C THR A 86 -3.20 -4.48 9.01
N ALA A 87 -3.22 -3.15 8.96
CA ALA A 87 -3.60 -2.35 10.12
C ALA A 87 -5.05 -2.62 10.55
N GLN A 88 -6.02 -2.73 9.62
CA GLN A 88 -7.41 -3.03 9.96
C GLN A 88 -7.54 -4.42 10.62
N ILE A 89 -6.83 -5.43 10.10
CA ILE A 89 -6.82 -6.79 10.66
C ILE A 89 -6.24 -6.78 12.08
N TRP A 90 -5.10 -6.13 12.27
CA TRP A 90 -4.42 -6.10 13.56
C TRP A 90 -5.10 -5.19 14.59
N MET A 91 -5.73 -4.09 14.17
CA MET A 91 -6.57 -3.28 15.06
C MET A 91 -7.77 -4.08 15.58
N ALA A 92 -8.35 -4.94 14.75
CA ALA A 92 -9.51 -5.77 15.13
C ALA A 92 -9.13 -7.01 15.94
N GLY A 93 -7.98 -7.65 15.62
CA GLY A 93 -7.67 -9.00 16.11
C GLY A 93 -6.49 -9.10 17.06
N ALA A 94 -5.67 -8.07 17.25
CA ALA A 94 -4.52 -8.14 18.14
C ALA A 94 -4.97 -8.43 19.60
N ASP A 95 -4.28 -9.34 20.26
CA ASP A 95 -4.48 -9.65 21.66
C ASP A 95 -3.95 -8.53 22.59
N ASP A 96 -4.03 -8.80 23.90
CA ASP A 96 -3.67 -7.81 24.92
C ASP A 96 -2.16 -7.54 25.01
N GLU A 97 -1.32 -8.43 24.48
CA GLU A 97 0.14 -8.25 24.44
C GLU A 97 0.56 -7.46 23.20
N ASN A 98 -0.15 -7.63 22.08
CA ASN A 98 0.25 -7.12 20.78
C ASN A 98 -0.40 -5.78 20.39
N TRP A 99 -1.57 -5.42 20.92
CA TRP A 99 -2.22 -4.16 20.52
C TRP A 99 -1.36 -2.89 20.76
N PRO A 100 -0.47 -2.80 21.79
CA PRO A 100 0.40 -1.64 21.93
C PRO A 100 1.39 -1.52 20.75
N LYS A 101 1.81 -2.69 20.19
CA LYS A 101 2.67 -2.75 19.02
C LYS A 101 1.94 -2.35 17.74
N VAL A 102 0.66 -2.65 17.65
CA VAL A 102 -0.18 -2.09 16.55
C VAL A 102 -0.14 -0.57 16.56
N ALA A 103 -0.36 0.06 17.73
CA ALA A 103 -0.29 1.51 17.87
C ALA A 103 1.10 2.08 17.51
N GLU A 104 2.16 1.37 17.84
CA GLU A 104 3.55 1.79 17.61
C GLU A 104 3.96 1.67 16.14
N TYR A 105 3.62 0.55 15.47
CA TYR A 105 4.16 0.21 14.15
C TYR A 105 3.21 0.51 12.99
N LEU A 106 1.89 0.41 13.20
CA LEU A 106 0.90 0.47 12.12
C LEU A 106 0.10 1.78 12.10
N LEU A 107 0.08 2.53 13.21
CA LEU A 107 -0.75 3.73 13.32
C LEU A 107 0.10 4.99 13.37
N GLU A 108 -0.32 6.01 12.64
CA GLU A 108 0.31 7.32 12.68
C GLU A 108 0.03 8.00 14.03
N PRO A 109 1.03 8.62 14.68
CA PRO A 109 0.82 9.41 15.89
C PRO A 109 -0.24 10.50 15.73
N GLY A 110 -1.20 10.56 16.63
CA GLY A 110 -2.26 11.57 16.59
C GLY A 110 -3.41 11.27 17.54
N VAL A 111 -4.34 12.22 17.63
CA VAL A 111 -5.48 12.17 18.57
C VAL A 111 -6.30 10.89 18.38
N GLY A 112 -6.61 10.50 17.14
CA GLY A 112 -7.40 9.30 16.88
C GLY A 112 -6.72 8.02 17.32
N ARG A 113 -5.38 7.87 17.08
CA ARG A 113 -4.60 6.74 17.59
C ARG A 113 -4.64 6.69 19.12
N ASP A 114 -4.47 7.82 19.79
CA ASP A 114 -4.46 7.87 21.26
C ASP A 114 -5.83 7.53 21.85
N GLN A 115 -6.93 7.99 21.21
CA GLN A 115 -8.29 7.60 21.56
C GLN A 115 -8.51 6.10 21.33
N TRP A 116 -8.09 5.56 20.18
CA TRP A 116 -8.17 4.11 19.91
C TRP A 116 -7.42 3.30 20.97
N ALA A 117 -6.20 3.71 21.34
CA ALA A 117 -5.40 3.03 22.37
C ALA A 117 -6.09 3.05 23.75
N GLN A 118 -6.72 4.17 24.13
CA GLN A 118 -7.49 4.29 25.35
C GLN A 118 -8.67 3.31 25.38
N TYR A 119 -9.46 3.24 24.31
CA TYR A 119 -10.58 2.30 24.21
C TYR A 119 -10.09 0.84 24.17
N ARG A 120 -9.02 0.58 23.41
CA ARG A 120 -8.46 -0.77 23.31
C ARG A 120 -7.94 -1.30 24.65
N ALA A 121 -7.41 -0.43 25.51
CA ALA A 121 -6.97 -0.79 26.85
C ALA A 121 -8.11 -1.21 27.78
N LEU A 122 -9.36 -0.90 27.46
CA LEU A 122 -10.55 -1.25 28.25
C LEU A 122 -11.18 -2.59 27.86
N VAL A 123 -10.72 -3.20 26.75
CA VAL A 123 -11.27 -4.47 26.25
C VAL A 123 -10.16 -5.51 26.12
N SER A 124 -10.52 -6.78 26.31
CA SER A 124 -9.63 -7.92 26.10
C SER A 124 -10.08 -8.70 24.88
N VAL A 125 -9.17 -8.89 23.92
CA VAL A 125 -9.42 -9.70 22.72
C VAL A 125 -8.79 -11.08 22.95
N LYS A 126 -9.62 -12.12 22.93
CA LYS A 126 -9.20 -13.51 23.14
C LYS A 126 -9.94 -14.45 22.18
N GLY A 127 -9.22 -15.47 21.74
CA GLY A 127 -9.79 -16.51 20.89
C GLY A 127 -9.89 -16.11 19.43
N ILE A 128 -10.78 -16.77 18.70
CA ILE A 128 -10.93 -16.65 17.23
C ILE A 128 -12.24 -15.92 16.93
N VAL A 129 -12.18 -14.95 16.02
CA VAL A 129 -13.37 -14.26 15.51
C VAL A 129 -14.23 -15.26 14.73
N GLN A 130 -15.52 -15.34 15.11
CA GLN A 130 -16.48 -16.21 14.43
C GLN A 130 -17.03 -15.48 13.20
N ASN A 131 -17.02 -16.17 12.05
CA ASN A 131 -17.54 -15.63 10.81
C ASN A 131 -16.96 -14.26 10.42
N PRO A 132 -15.64 -14.12 10.30
CA PRO A 132 -15.02 -12.83 9.99
C PRO A 132 -15.43 -12.34 8.59
N ALA A 133 -15.48 -11.03 8.41
CA ALA A 133 -15.53 -10.44 7.08
C ALA A 133 -14.19 -10.63 6.36
N HIS A 134 -14.24 -10.75 5.04
CA HIS A 134 -13.06 -10.87 4.18
C HIS A 134 -12.97 -9.69 3.23
N PHE A 135 -11.77 -9.16 3.02
CA PHE A 135 -11.55 -8.15 1.99
C PHE A 135 -11.74 -8.78 0.60
N VAL A 136 -12.56 -8.11 -0.22
CA VAL A 136 -12.91 -8.58 -1.57
C VAL A 136 -12.50 -7.61 -2.67
N GLY A 137 -12.20 -6.36 -2.31
CA GLY A 137 -11.79 -5.34 -3.27
C GLY A 137 -11.26 -4.09 -2.60
N PHE A 138 -10.67 -3.23 -3.40
CA PHE A 138 -10.19 -1.92 -2.98
C PHE A 138 -10.32 -0.90 -4.11
N LYS A 139 -10.31 0.38 -3.76
CA LYS A 139 -10.07 1.48 -4.69
C LYS A 139 -9.30 2.60 -4.01
N PHE A 140 -8.40 3.21 -4.74
CA PHE A 140 -7.76 4.44 -4.28
C PHE A 140 -8.65 5.64 -4.59
N SER A 141 -8.99 6.41 -3.58
CA SER A 141 -9.63 7.72 -3.74
C SER A 141 -8.59 8.84 -3.86
N LYS A 142 -7.42 8.64 -3.24
CA LYS A 142 -6.27 9.53 -3.31
C LYS A 142 -4.99 8.72 -3.16
N TYR A 143 -3.95 9.11 -3.91
CA TYR A 143 -2.60 8.60 -3.72
C TYR A 143 -1.56 9.62 -4.15
N ASN A 144 -0.54 9.78 -3.34
CA ASN A 144 0.75 10.37 -3.70
C ASN A 144 1.84 9.73 -2.82
N ASP A 145 3.09 10.16 -2.96
CA ASP A 145 4.25 9.61 -2.26
C ASP A 145 4.26 9.86 -0.74
N LYS A 146 3.32 10.65 -0.20
CA LYS A 146 3.22 11.02 1.23
C LYS A 146 1.92 10.59 1.89
N GLU A 147 0.86 10.43 1.14
CA GLU A 147 -0.46 10.12 1.67
C GLU A 147 -1.28 9.30 0.70
N ALA A 148 -2.16 8.47 1.23
CA ALA A 148 -3.12 7.70 0.47
C ALA A 148 -4.48 7.65 1.18
N LEU A 149 -5.55 7.53 0.40
CA LEU A 149 -6.88 7.19 0.87
C LEU A 149 -7.35 5.96 0.09
N VAL A 150 -7.38 4.81 0.78
CA VAL A 150 -7.79 3.53 0.23
C VAL A 150 -9.18 3.21 0.76
N ILE A 151 -10.13 2.91 -0.12
CA ILE A 151 -11.44 2.39 0.26
C ILE A 151 -11.37 0.87 0.15
N LEU A 152 -11.51 0.18 1.27
CA LEU A 152 -11.49 -1.28 1.35
C LEU A 152 -12.93 -1.80 1.32
N ALA A 153 -13.22 -2.73 0.40
CA ALA A 153 -14.49 -3.44 0.36
C ALA A 153 -14.35 -4.80 1.06
N ALA A 154 -15.30 -5.12 1.93
CA ALA A 154 -15.34 -6.38 2.65
C ALA A 154 -16.69 -7.09 2.47
N LYS A 155 -16.62 -8.42 2.44
CA LYS A 155 -17.81 -9.31 2.40
C LYS A 155 -17.94 -10.06 3.71
N TRP A 156 -19.12 -9.99 4.29
CA TRP A 156 -19.48 -10.67 5.53
C TRP A 156 -20.03 -12.07 5.25
N SER A 157 -20.06 -12.90 6.26
CA SER A 157 -20.54 -14.31 6.14
C SER A 157 -22.01 -14.42 5.72
N ASP A 158 -22.83 -13.41 6.03
CA ASP A 158 -24.23 -13.31 5.59
C ASP A 158 -24.38 -12.77 4.16
N GLY A 159 -23.28 -12.50 3.46
CA GLY A 159 -23.24 -11.95 2.12
C GLY A 159 -23.30 -10.43 2.05
N MET A 160 -23.45 -9.72 3.16
CA MET A 160 -23.44 -8.26 3.19
C MET A 160 -22.08 -7.73 2.69
N LEU A 161 -22.14 -6.69 1.87
CA LEU A 161 -20.96 -5.96 1.39
C LEU A 161 -20.87 -4.61 2.09
N THR A 162 -19.66 -4.27 2.51
CA THR A 162 -19.37 -2.98 3.14
C THR A 162 -18.12 -2.37 2.56
N ALA A 163 -18.02 -1.03 2.63
CA ALA A 163 -16.83 -0.28 2.26
C ALA A 163 -16.42 0.65 3.40
N TYR A 164 -15.12 0.81 3.61
CA TYR A 164 -14.57 1.68 4.64
C TYR A 164 -13.32 2.42 4.13
N PRO A 165 -13.26 3.76 4.25
CA PRO A 165 -12.10 4.54 3.85
C PRO A 165 -11.00 4.44 4.92
N VAL A 166 -9.78 4.14 4.48
CA VAL A 166 -8.58 4.08 5.31
C VAL A 166 -7.60 5.13 4.81
N GLN A 167 -7.34 6.12 5.65
CA GLN A 167 -6.34 7.14 5.37
C GLN A 167 -4.97 6.67 5.83
N LEU A 168 -3.93 6.93 5.02
CA LEU A 168 -2.55 6.59 5.33
C LEU A 168 -1.63 7.79 5.15
N SER A 169 -0.56 7.79 5.95
CA SER A 169 0.56 8.74 5.90
C SER A 169 1.87 8.00 5.68
N PHE A 170 2.78 8.61 4.91
CA PHE A 170 4.16 8.16 4.73
C PHE A 170 5.17 9.13 5.38
N ALA A 171 4.70 9.98 6.32
CA ALA A 171 5.50 11.04 6.93
C ALA A 171 6.75 10.53 7.68
N THR A 172 6.69 9.31 8.20
CA THR A 172 7.79 8.66 8.94
C THR A 172 8.68 7.76 8.06
N GLY A 173 8.50 7.79 6.73
CA GLY A 173 9.19 6.90 5.79
C GLY A 173 8.61 5.48 5.74
N GLN A 174 7.43 5.29 6.34
CA GLN A 174 6.64 4.04 6.29
C GLN A 174 5.15 4.37 6.21
N TRP A 175 4.38 3.53 5.51
CA TRP A 175 2.93 3.65 5.51
C TRP A 175 2.37 3.32 6.88
N ARG A 176 1.63 4.26 7.45
CA ARG A 176 0.89 4.12 8.71
C ARG A 176 -0.54 4.63 8.54
N VAL A 177 -1.49 3.95 9.16
CA VAL A 177 -2.88 4.36 9.14
C VAL A 177 -3.09 5.57 10.03
N VAL A 178 -3.72 6.60 9.48
CA VAL A 178 -4.18 7.79 10.22
C VAL A 178 -5.59 7.49 10.72
N ILE A 179 -5.76 7.35 12.04
CA ILE A 179 -7.08 7.23 12.64
C ILE A 179 -7.63 8.64 12.85
N PRO A 180 -8.78 9.00 12.28
CA PRO A 180 -9.42 10.26 12.57
C PRO A 180 -9.90 10.31 14.04
N PRO A 181 -10.03 11.50 14.64
CA PRO A 181 -10.73 11.65 15.92
C PRO A 181 -12.12 11.02 15.86
N GLN A 182 -12.62 10.53 16.99
CA GLN A 182 -13.88 9.78 17.04
C GLN A 182 -15.08 10.55 16.47
N ASP A 183 -15.13 11.85 16.70
CA ASP A 183 -16.19 12.76 16.20
C ASP A 183 -16.10 13.02 14.69
N GLN A 184 -15.02 12.59 14.03
CA GLN A 184 -14.76 12.74 12.60
C GLN A 184 -14.62 11.39 11.90
N ALA A 185 -14.78 10.27 12.64
CA ALA A 185 -14.64 8.95 12.09
C ALA A 185 -15.75 8.69 11.04
N PRO A 186 -15.40 8.20 9.83
CA PRO A 186 -16.40 7.83 8.83
C PRO A 186 -17.18 6.59 9.29
N ASP A 187 -18.44 6.54 8.89
CA ASP A 187 -19.26 5.35 9.08
C ASP A 187 -18.86 4.22 8.12
N LEU A 188 -19.13 2.99 8.53
CA LEU A 188 -19.05 1.83 7.67
C LEU A 188 -20.22 1.88 6.66
N GLU A 189 -19.92 2.00 5.38
CA GLU A 189 -20.93 2.09 4.33
C GLU A 189 -21.33 0.71 3.83
N LYS A 190 -22.64 0.43 3.71
CA LYS A 190 -23.14 -0.73 2.98
C LYS A 190 -23.13 -0.43 1.48
N ILE A 191 -22.55 -1.35 0.70
CA ILE A 191 -22.50 -1.23 -0.74
C ILE A 191 -23.23 -2.40 -1.43
N THR A 192 -23.62 -2.19 -2.67
CA THR A 192 -24.26 -3.20 -3.52
C THR A 192 -23.22 -3.95 -4.35
N GLU A 193 -23.59 -5.10 -4.92
CA GLU A 193 -22.75 -5.82 -5.90
C GLU A 193 -22.47 -4.97 -7.15
N GLU A 194 -23.37 -4.05 -7.52
CA GLU A 194 -23.12 -3.11 -8.63
C GLU A 194 -22.03 -2.12 -8.28
N GLN A 195 -22.07 -1.52 -7.09
CA GLN A 195 -21.04 -0.60 -6.60
C GLN A 195 -19.68 -1.30 -6.40
N LEU A 196 -19.69 -2.60 -6.08
CA LEU A 196 -18.44 -3.38 -5.96
C LEU A 196 -17.68 -3.48 -7.29
N LYS A 197 -18.32 -3.35 -8.43
CA LYS A 197 -17.67 -3.36 -9.75
C LYS A 197 -16.70 -2.18 -9.96
N ASP A 198 -16.85 -1.10 -9.20
CA ASP A 198 -15.95 0.06 -9.21
C ASP A 198 -14.66 -0.18 -8.42
N PHE A 199 -14.53 -1.35 -7.78
CA PHE A 199 -13.37 -1.74 -7.01
C PHE A 199 -12.47 -2.70 -7.80
N VAL A 200 -11.18 -2.60 -7.58
CA VAL A 200 -10.22 -3.62 -8.01
C VAL A 200 -10.44 -4.86 -7.16
N THR A 201 -10.73 -5.99 -7.79
CA THR A 201 -10.98 -7.25 -7.09
C THR A 201 -9.69 -7.79 -6.48
N LEU A 202 -9.77 -8.21 -5.22
CA LEU A 202 -8.69 -8.94 -4.54
C LEU A 202 -8.81 -10.45 -4.82
N PRO A 203 -7.68 -11.18 -4.94
CA PRO A 203 -7.72 -12.64 -4.98
C PRO A 203 -8.31 -13.17 -3.67
N LYS A 204 -9.02 -14.31 -3.76
CA LYS A 204 -9.62 -14.94 -2.57
C LYS A 204 -8.53 -15.40 -1.59
N GLY A 205 -8.72 -15.08 -0.31
CA GLY A 205 -7.94 -15.57 0.81
C GLY A 205 -8.45 -16.90 1.36
#